data_daee60514ea03850eb4881ecff9d6cbc
#
_entry.id   daee60514ea03850eb4881ecff9d6cbc
#
_cell.length_a   1.000
_cell.length_b   1.000
_cell.length_c   1.000
_cell.angle_alpha   90.00
_cell.angle_beta   90.00
_cell.angle_gamma   90.00
#
_symmetry.space_group_name_H-M   'P 1'
#
loop_
_entity.id
_entity.type
_entity.pdbx_description
1 polymer ?
#
loop_
_entity_poly.entity_id
_entity_poly.type
_entity_poly.pdbx_seq_one_letter_code
_entity_poly.pdbx_strand_id
1 'polypeptide(L)'
;MTVAGIASQLLQLAIALALAPLLVGWVNQCRAWLQNKSAPPLLLQYFTIRKLFVKDAVVADNASPIFRITPYVVFGAMCCAAAIVPSLATDLPFASAADAIALVGLFALARVFIALAAMDIGTAFGSLGARREMLVGFLAEPALLMVLFTASLISGSTSLPSIVDTLAHRELAIYPSLAFAGVAFTMVSLAENARIPVDNPATHLELTMIHEAMVLEYSARHLALMEWAAALKLFNYSCIGLALFCPYGIAAEGGLLALLGAAPVLIAKLTVGGFLLATIETLSAKMRIFRAPEFLGTAFLLAVLAMLVNQMLGS
;
A
#
# COMPACT_ATOMS: atom_id res chain seq x y z
N MET A 1 -17.69 -1.20 23.02
CA MET A 1 -16.28 -1.57 22.77
C MET A 1 -15.73 -2.21 24.04
N THR A 2 -15.31 -3.46 23.99
CA THR A 2 -14.68 -4.13 25.12
C THR A 2 -13.20 -3.75 25.22
N VAL A 3 -12.63 -3.72 26.44
CA VAL A 3 -11.21 -3.43 26.66
C VAL A 3 -10.33 -4.43 25.87
N ALA A 4 -10.74 -5.68 25.79
CA ALA A 4 -10.08 -6.73 25.01
C ALA A 4 -10.05 -6.38 23.50
N GLY A 5 -11.15 -5.87 22.94
CA GLY A 5 -11.21 -5.46 21.54
C GLY A 5 -10.26 -4.30 21.22
N ILE A 6 -10.15 -3.30 22.10
CA ILE A 6 -9.18 -2.19 21.93
C ILE A 6 -7.75 -2.73 21.97
N ALA A 7 -7.44 -3.64 22.89
CA ALA A 7 -6.11 -4.26 22.97
C ALA A 7 -5.77 -5.04 21.69
N SER A 8 -6.72 -5.79 21.13
CA SER A 8 -6.55 -6.51 19.87
C SER A 8 -6.31 -5.56 18.68
N GLN A 9 -7.05 -4.45 18.64
CA GLN A 9 -6.86 -3.41 17.60
C GLN A 9 -5.47 -2.76 17.68
N LEU A 10 -5.01 -2.42 18.89
CA LEU A 10 -3.69 -1.85 19.11
C LEU A 10 -2.58 -2.87 18.76
N LEU A 11 -2.80 -4.14 19.07
CA LEU A 11 -1.88 -5.21 18.71
C LEU A 11 -1.76 -5.37 17.18
N GLN A 12 -2.89 -5.36 16.45
CA GLN A 12 -2.86 -5.38 14.98
C GLN A 12 -2.06 -4.20 14.41
N LEU A 13 -2.31 -2.98 14.90
CA LEU A 13 -1.58 -1.80 14.47
C LEU A 13 -0.09 -1.89 14.81
N ALA A 14 0.27 -2.37 16.00
CA ALA A 14 1.66 -2.55 16.41
C ALA A 14 2.39 -3.57 15.52
N ILE A 15 1.71 -4.67 15.17
CA ILE A 15 2.23 -5.69 14.24
C ILE A 15 2.42 -5.07 12.84
N ALA A 16 1.47 -4.29 12.34
CA ALA A 16 1.60 -3.60 11.06
C ALA A 16 2.78 -2.64 11.03
N LEU A 17 2.94 -1.80 12.07
CA LEU A 17 4.06 -0.87 12.23
C LEU A 17 5.41 -1.60 12.26
N ALA A 18 5.47 -2.76 12.92
CA ALA A 18 6.67 -3.57 12.99
C ALA A 18 6.93 -4.32 11.67
N LEU A 19 5.95 -4.95 11.05
CA LEU A 19 6.16 -5.75 9.84
C LEU A 19 6.39 -4.91 8.57
N ALA A 20 5.92 -3.67 8.52
CA ALA A 20 6.02 -2.84 7.32
C ALA A 20 7.47 -2.58 6.88
N PRO A 21 8.41 -2.11 7.74
CA PRO A 21 9.81 -1.97 7.34
C PRO A 21 10.51 -3.32 7.07
N LEU A 22 10.09 -4.40 7.76
CA LEU A 22 10.59 -5.75 7.50
C LEU A 22 10.21 -6.23 6.10
N LEU A 23 8.98 -5.98 5.66
CA LEU A 23 8.53 -6.34 4.32
C LEU A 23 9.37 -5.64 3.25
N VAL A 24 9.66 -4.34 3.41
CA VAL A 24 10.56 -3.61 2.50
C VAL A 24 11.95 -4.24 2.48
N GLY A 25 12.51 -4.55 3.65
CA GLY A 25 13.81 -5.23 3.77
C GLY A 25 13.82 -6.59 3.07
N TRP A 26 12.76 -7.39 3.26
CA TRP A 26 12.60 -8.69 2.63
C TRP A 26 12.52 -8.60 1.10
N VAL A 27 11.68 -7.71 0.56
CA VAL A 27 11.58 -7.49 -0.89
C VAL A 27 12.94 -7.08 -1.47
N ASN A 28 13.68 -6.20 -0.79
CA ASN A 28 15.02 -5.78 -1.22
C ASN A 28 16.04 -6.92 -1.20
N GLN A 29 15.99 -7.82 -0.19
CA GLN A 29 16.83 -9.01 -0.16
C GLN A 29 16.50 -9.97 -1.31
N CYS A 30 15.22 -10.28 -1.51
CA CYS A 30 14.78 -11.16 -2.61
C CYS A 30 15.23 -10.61 -3.97
N ARG A 31 15.08 -9.30 -4.18
CA ARG A 31 15.53 -8.64 -5.41
C ARG A 31 17.05 -8.74 -5.60
N ALA A 32 17.83 -8.56 -4.54
CA ALA A 32 19.29 -8.72 -4.61
C ALA A 32 19.69 -10.14 -4.97
N TRP A 33 19.06 -11.17 -4.37
CA TRP A 33 19.29 -12.56 -4.70
C TRP A 33 18.95 -12.89 -6.16
N LEU A 34 17.78 -12.45 -6.64
CA LEU A 34 17.37 -12.65 -8.03
C LEU A 34 18.30 -11.97 -9.03
N GLN A 35 18.96 -10.87 -8.63
CA GLN A 35 19.95 -10.15 -9.46
C GLN A 35 21.39 -10.66 -9.26
N ASN A 36 21.58 -11.71 -8.48
CA ASN A 36 22.91 -12.24 -8.11
C ASN A 36 23.84 -11.19 -7.46
N LYS A 37 23.28 -10.31 -6.62
CA LYS A 37 23.98 -9.27 -5.86
C LYS A 37 24.02 -9.62 -4.38
N SER A 38 24.97 -9.01 -3.64
CA SER A 38 24.99 -9.11 -2.19
C SER A 38 23.69 -8.53 -1.58
N ALA A 39 23.00 -9.34 -0.77
CA ALA A 39 21.73 -8.92 -0.15
C ALA A 39 21.99 -7.92 0.99
N PRO A 40 21.22 -6.81 1.06
CA PRO A 40 21.29 -5.90 2.19
C PRO A 40 20.74 -6.57 3.47
N PRO A 41 21.13 -6.10 4.67
CA PRO A 41 20.54 -6.60 5.91
C PRO A 41 19.03 -6.41 5.95
N LEU A 42 18.28 -7.41 6.45
CA LEU A 42 16.82 -7.37 6.55
C LEU A 42 16.32 -6.16 7.37
N LEU A 43 17.06 -5.81 8.43
CA LEU A 43 16.74 -4.72 9.34
C LEU A 43 17.25 -3.35 8.88
N LEU A 44 17.80 -3.24 7.67
CA LEU A 44 18.37 -1.98 7.17
C LEU A 44 17.40 -0.81 7.28
N GLN A 45 16.13 -1.04 6.93
CA GLN A 45 15.10 0.00 6.98
C GLN A 45 14.88 0.54 8.42
N TYR A 46 14.92 -0.34 9.42
CA TYR A 46 14.84 0.09 10.84
C TYR A 46 16.04 0.92 11.27
N PHE A 47 17.23 0.53 10.86
CA PHE A 47 18.43 1.31 11.18
C PHE A 47 18.37 2.69 10.51
N THR A 48 17.86 2.76 9.28
CA THR A 48 17.68 4.02 8.57
C THR A 48 16.66 4.92 9.28
N ILE A 49 15.48 4.40 9.58
CA ILE A 49 14.42 5.14 10.31
C ILE A 49 14.95 5.62 11.68
N ARG A 50 15.58 4.73 12.47
CA ARG A 50 16.16 5.07 13.77
C ARG A 50 17.21 6.17 13.65
N LYS A 51 18.12 6.06 12.68
CA LYS A 51 19.15 7.07 12.41
C LYS A 51 18.55 8.43 12.08
N LEU A 52 17.48 8.46 11.30
CA LEU A 52 16.79 9.69 10.93
C LEU A 52 16.11 10.34 12.13
N PHE A 53 15.51 9.58 13.05
CA PHE A 53 14.89 10.13 14.26
C PHE A 53 15.88 10.79 15.23
N VAL A 54 17.14 10.38 15.22
CA VAL A 54 18.20 10.93 16.10
C VAL A 54 18.80 12.21 15.52
N LYS A 55 18.62 12.50 14.23
CA LYS A 55 19.18 13.68 13.57
C LYS A 55 18.32 14.92 13.79
N ASP A 56 18.95 16.10 13.74
CA ASP A 56 18.25 17.37 13.77
C ASP A 56 17.55 17.64 12.43
N ALA A 57 16.31 18.13 12.51
CA ALA A 57 15.52 18.44 11.33
C ALA A 57 15.88 19.85 10.83
N VAL A 58 16.36 19.90 9.59
CA VAL A 58 16.53 21.15 8.85
C VAL A 58 15.33 21.30 7.93
N VAL A 59 14.68 22.45 7.98
CA VAL A 59 13.52 22.80 7.15
C VAL A 59 13.86 24.04 6.37
N ALA A 60 13.47 24.10 5.11
CA ALA A 60 13.69 25.27 4.27
C ALA A 60 12.98 26.51 4.85
N ASP A 61 13.60 27.69 4.73
CA ASP A 61 13.07 28.95 5.32
C ASP A 61 11.73 29.35 4.71
N ASN A 62 11.47 28.99 3.47
CA ASN A 62 10.23 29.24 2.74
C ASN A 62 9.15 28.17 2.94
N ALA A 63 9.41 27.14 3.76
CA ALA A 63 8.45 26.07 4.01
C ALA A 63 7.25 26.54 4.82
N SER A 64 6.04 26.34 4.27
CA SER A 64 4.78 26.66 4.94
C SER A 64 4.42 25.63 6.04
N PRO A 65 3.36 25.89 6.82
CA PRO A 65 2.83 24.90 7.77
C PRO A 65 2.42 23.57 7.10
N ILE A 66 1.98 23.61 5.84
CA ILE A 66 1.59 22.40 5.08
C ILE A 66 2.77 21.44 4.98
N PHE A 67 3.94 21.93 4.59
CA PHE A 67 5.15 21.12 4.50
C PHE A 67 5.50 20.44 5.82
N ARG A 68 5.38 21.18 6.94
CA ARG A 68 5.74 20.69 8.29
C ARG A 68 4.74 19.67 8.83
N ILE A 69 3.44 19.79 8.48
CA ILE A 69 2.37 18.91 8.98
C ILE A 69 2.23 17.66 8.13
N THR A 70 2.53 17.72 6.83
CA THR A 70 2.36 16.62 5.87
C THR A 70 2.92 15.28 6.34
N PRO A 71 4.14 15.14 6.87
CA PRO A 71 4.66 13.84 7.31
C PRO A 71 3.79 13.18 8.38
N TYR A 72 3.20 13.97 9.28
CA TYR A 72 2.32 13.48 10.34
C TYR A 72 0.97 13.05 9.79
N VAL A 73 0.40 13.82 8.84
CA VAL A 73 -0.88 13.48 8.18
C VAL A 73 -0.72 12.20 7.36
N VAL A 74 0.35 12.10 6.58
CA VAL A 74 0.62 10.93 5.73
C VAL A 74 0.85 9.67 6.57
N PHE A 75 1.68 9.76 7.61
CA PHE A 75 1.90 8.65 8.52
C PHE A 75 0.62 8.26 9.26
N GLY A 76 -0.14 9.23 9.77
CA GLY A 76 -1.43 9.00 10.42
C GLY A 76 -2.45 8.34 9.49
N ALA A 77 -2.58 8.80 8.24
CA ALA A 77 -3.46 8.20 7.24
C ALA A 77 -3.07 6.73 6.94
N MET A 78 -1.77 6.42 6.83
CA MET A 78 -1.30 5.05 6.63
C MET A 78 -1.54 4.16 7.86
N CYS A 79 -1.43 4.71 9.09
CA CYS A 79 -1.79 4.00 10.32
C CYS A 79 -3.30 3.73 10.39
N CYS A 80 -4.13 4.70 10.03
CA CYS A 80 -5.59 4.51 9.96
C CYS A 80 -5.94 3.43 8.93
N ALA A 81 -5.32 3.46 7.75
CA ALA A 81 -5.49 2.41 6.73
C ALA A 81 -5.10 1.03 7.27
N ALA A 82 -3.95 0.90 7.96
CA ALA A 82 -3.51 -0.36 8.59
C ALA A 82 -4.46 -0.84 9.70
N ALA A 83 -5.14 0.08 10.38
CA ALA A 83 -6.11 -0.26 11.41
C ALA A 83 -7.43 -0.79 10.85
N ILE A 84 -7.87 -0.29 9.67
CA ILE A 84 -9.14 -0.71 9.06
C ILE A 84 -9.00 -1.89 8.09
N VAL A 85 -7.81 -2.14 7.52
CA VAL A 85 -7.58 -3.31 6.66
C VAL A 85 -7.59 -4.59 7.52
N PRO A 86 -8.45 -5.58 7.23
CA PRO A 86 -8.54 -6.82 7.99
C PRO A 86 -7.34 -7.73 7.68
N SER A 87 -6.21 -7.46 8.34
CA SER A 87 -4.96 -8.20 8.12
C SER A 87 -4.84 -9.45 8.98
N LEU A 88 -5.34 -9.41 10.23
CA LEU A 88 -5.26 -10.50 11.19
C LEU A 88 -6.64 -11.03 11.58
N ALA A 89 -7.63 -10.14 11.75
CA ALA A 89 -8.99 -10.51 12.12
C ALA A 89 -10.01 -9.61 11.42
N THR A 90 -11.23 -10.13 11.23
CA THR A 90 -12.36 -9.39 10.64
C THR A 90 -13.21 -8.67 11.69
N ASP A 91 -13.37 -9.22 12.90
CA ASP A 91 -14.17 -8.65 13.98
C ASP A 91 -13.29 -7.82 14.94
N LEU A 92 -12.93 -6.62 14.52
CA LEU A 92 -12.18 -5.64 15.31
C LEU A 92 -13.01 -4.37 15.53
N PRO A 93 -12.73 -3.55 16.56
CA PRO A 93 -13.49 -2.33 16.86
C PRO A 93 -13.65 -1.35 15.70
N PHE A 94 -12.64 -1.24 14.84
CA PHE A 94 -12.71 -0.37 13.65
C PHE A 94 -13.29 -1.08 12.41
N ALA A 95 -13.77 -2.31 12.52
CA ALA A 95 -14.43 -3.01 11.41
C ALA A 95 -15.67 -2.25 10.89
N SER A 96 -16.36 -1.51 11.75
CA SER A 96 -17.51 -0.65 11.34
C SER A 96 -17.09 0.54 10.46
N ALA A 97 -15.84 0.99 10.57
CA ALA A 97 -15.29 2.07 9.73
C ALA A 97 -14.49 1.52 8.53
N ALA A 98 -14.35 0.21 8.44
CA ALA A 98 -13.57 -0.47 7.40
C ALA A 98 -14.38 -0.58 6.10
N ASP A 99 -14.59 0.55 5.46
CA ASP A 99 -15.27 0.66 4.17
C ASP A 99 -14.24 0.84 3.03
N ALA A 100 -14.52 0.24 1.88
CA ALA A 100 -13.66 0.31 0.69
C ALA A 100 -13.42 1.76 0.23
N ILE A 101 -14.46 2.61 0.30
CA ILE A 101 -14.37 4.02 -0.11
C ILE A 101 -13.52 4.80 0.90
N ALA A 102 -13.73 4.57 2.20
CA ALA A 102 -12.93 5.22 3.25
C ALA A 102 -11.43 4.87 3.12
N LEU A 103 -11.11 3.61 2.80
CA LEU A 103 -9.73 3.17 2.58
C LEU A 103 -9.06 3.91 1.42
N VAL A 104 -9.73 3.98 0.26
CA VAL A 104 -9.20 4.70 -0.91
C VAL A 104 -9.08 6.19 -0.60
N GLY A 105 -10.05 6.77 0.13
CA GLY A 105 -10.01 8.15 0.59
C GLY A 105 -8.78 8.46 1.49
N LEU A 106 -8.35 7.53 2.35
CA LEU A 106 -7.14 7.68 3.15
C LEU A 106 -5.87 7.69 2.29
N PHE A 107 -5.80 6.84 1.25
CA PHE A 107 -4.67 6.87 0.31
C PHE A 107 -4.65 8.14 -0.53
N ALA A 108 -5.81 8.60 -1.01
CA ALA A 108 -5.95 9.86 -1.73
C ALA A 108 -5.56 11.06 -0.85
N LEU A 109 -6.00 11.09 0.42
CA LEU A 109 -5.62 12.13 1.38
C LEU A 109 -4.10 12.23 1.53
N ALA A 110 -3.44 11.11 1.76
CA ALA A 110 -1.98 11.07 1.89
C ALA A 110 -1.29 11.60 0.63
N ARG A 111 -1.75 11.20 -0.56
CA ARG A 111 -1.21 11.64 -1.85
C ARG A 111 -1.37 13.15 -2.04
N VAL A 112 -2.54 13.69 -1.78
CA VAL A 112 -2.81 15.13 -1.92
C VAL A 112 -1.88 15.93 -1.02
N PHE A 113 -1.70 15.52 0.23
CA PHE A 113 -0.79 16.21 1.16
C PHE A 113 0.67 16.14 0.70
N ILE A 114 1.15 14.98 0.22
CA ILE A 114 2.52 14.85 -0.32
C ILE A 114 2.72 15.77 -1.53
N ALA A 115 1.77 15.79 -2.46
CA ALA A 115 1.85 16.62 -3.66
C ALA A 115 1.82 18.11 -3.32
N LEU A 116 0.96 18.54 -2.40
CA LEU A 116 0.89 19.94 -1.93
C LEU A 116 2.20 20.34 -1.26
N ALA A 117 2.74 19.50 -0.38
CA ALA A 117 4.01 19.79 0.31
C ALA A 117 5.20 19.85 -0.67
N ALA A 118 5.23 18.99 -1.69
CA ALA A 118 6.27 19.02 -2.71
C ALA A 118 6.24 20.29 -3.58
N MET A 119 5.04 20.87 -3.77
CA MET A 119 4.87 22.13 -4.50
C MET A 119 5.12 23.36 -3.60
N ASP A 120 4.92 23.24 -2.29
CA ASP A 120 4.99 24.33 -1.32
C ASP A 120 6.36 24.99 -1.30
N ILE A 121 7.43 24.22 -1.35
CA ILE A 121 8.82 24.74 -1.31
C ILE A 121 9.21 25.44 -2.62
N GLY A 122 8.53 25.15 -3.71
CA GLY A 122 8.78 25.78 -5.02
C GLY A 122 10.03 25.26 -5.75
N THR A 123 10.58 24.09 -5.36
CA THR A 123 11.67 23.47 -6.08
C THR A 123 11.18 22.86 -7.40
N ALA A 124 12.02 22.91 -8.44
CA ALA A 124 11.69 22.39 -9.76
C ALA A 124 11.40 20.88 -9.71
N PHE A 125 12.20 20.13 -8.93
CA PHE A 125 12.03 18.67 -8.78
C PHE A 125 10.78 18.29 -8.01
N GLY A 126 10.51 18.95 -6.90
CA GLY A 126 9.30 18.73 -6.10
C GLY A 126 8.03 18.97 -6.91
N SER A 127 7.99 20.09 -7.64
CA SER A 127 6.84 20.44 -8.51
C SER A 127 6.67 19.46 -9.67
N LEU A 128 7.77 18.99 -10.27
CA LEU A 128 7.73 17.99 -11.34
C LEU A 128 7.25 16.62 -10.81
N GLY A 129 7.76 16.18 -9.66
CA GLY A 129 7.33 14.96 -8.98
C GLY A 129 5.84 15.00 -8.65
N ALA A 130 5.36 16.09 -8.05
CA ALA A 130 3.95 16.27 -7.68
C ALA A 130 3.00 16.16 -8.89
N ARG A 131 3.33 16.81 -10.02
CA ARG A 131 2.52 16.73 -11.24
C ARG A 131 2.44 15.30 -11.78
N ARG A 132 3.54 14.54 -11.71
CA ARG A 132 3.60 13.14 -12.16
C ARG A 132 2.81 12.23 -11.24
N GLU A 133 2.93 12.43 -9.91
CA GLU A 133 2.17 11.67 -8.90
C GLU A 133 0.66 11.91 -9.05
N MET A 134 0.24 13.16 -9.28
CA MET A 134 -1.18 13.47 -9.52
C MET A 134 -1.71 12.81 -10.79
N LEU A 135 -0.90 12.69 -11.85
CA LEU A 135 -1.27 11.96 -13.07
C LEU A 135 -1.45 10.45 -12.79
N VAL A 136 -0.53 9.86 -12.02
CA VAL A 136 -0.61 8.45 -11.60
C VAL A 136 -1.89 8.24 -10.77
N GLY A 137 -2.12 9.10 -9.78
CA GLY A 137 -3.28 9.00 -8.90
C GLY A 137 -4.61 9.11 -9.61
N PHE A 138 -4.72 10.00 -10.57
CA PHE A 138 -5.95 10.19 -11.36
C PHE A 138 -6.45 8.90 -12.02
N LEU A 139 -5.56 7.99 -12.39
CA LEU A 139 -5.91 6.71 -13.01
C LEU A 139 -5.88 5.54 -12.01
N ALA A 140 -4.96 5.56 -11.04
CA ALA A 140 -4.78 4.47 -10.10
C ALA A 140 -5.92 4.38 -9.06
N GLU A 141 -6.41 5.52 -8.55
CA GLU A 141 -7.50 5.55 -7.57
C GLU A 141 -8.82 4.99 -8.10
N PRO A 142 -9.30 5.42 -9.28
CA PRO A 142 -10.51 4.81 -9.87
C PRO A 142 -10.34 3.33 -10.17
N ALA A 143 -9.14 2.91 -10.62
CA ALA A 143 -8.88 1.50 -10.89
C ALA A 143 -8.92 0.67 -9.60
N LEU A 144 -8.36 1.17 -8.49
CA LEU A 144 -8.45 0.52 -7.17
C LEU A 144 -9.90 0.43 -6.69
N LEU A 145 -10.67 1.51 -6.83
CA LEU A 145 -12.10 1.50 -6.49
C LEU A 145 -12.88 0.45 -7.29
N MET A 146 -12.63 0.31 -8.60
CA MET A 146 -13.29 -0.70 -9.42
C MET A 146 -12.94 -2.14 -9.00
N VAL A 147 -11.68 -2.38 -8.60
CA VAL A 147 -11.28 -3.68 -8.03
C VAL A 147 -12.04 -3.98 -6.74
N LEU A 148 -12.10 -3.02 -5.82
CA LEU A 148 -12.81 -3.16 -4.55
C LEU A 148 -14.32 -3.32 -4.76
N PHE A 149 -14.91 -2.60 -5.71
CA PHE A 149 -16.33 -2.74 -6.07
C PHE A 149 -16.63 -4.09 -6.72
N THR A 150 -15.72 -4.67 -7.49
CA THR A 150 -15.90 -6.04 -7.99
C THR A 150 -16.02 -7.04 -6.82
N ALA A 151 -15.16 -6.93 -5.81
CA ALA A 151 -15.25 -7.75 -4.60
C ALA A 151 -16.51 -7.43 -3.77
N SER A 152 -16.91 -6.15 -3.71
CA SER A 152 -18.13 -5.69 -3.06
C SER A 152 -19.40 -6.25 -3.73
N LEU A 153 -19.45 -6.33 -5.05
CA LEU A 153 -20.57 -6.96 -5.78
C LEU A 153 -20.69 -8.45 -5.47
N ILE A 154 -19.57 -9.15 -5.28
CA ILE A 154 -19.57 -10.57 -4.90
C ILE A 154 -20.11 -10.77 -3.48
N SER A 155 -19.77 -9.87 -2.55
CA SER A 155 -20.18 -9.97 -1.15
C SER A 155 -21.52 -9.29 -0.82
N GLY A 156 -21.99 -8.40 -1.69
CA GLY A 156 -23.16 -7.56 -1.46
C GLY A 156 -22.94 -6.44 -0.42
N SER A 157 -21.69 -6.14 -0.07
CA SER A 157 -21.32 -5.13 0.94
C SER A 157 -20.04 -4.38 0.55
N THR A 158 -19.93 -3.10 0.91
CA THR A 158 -18.69 -2.30 0.76
C THR A 158 -17.75 -2.44 1.97
N SER A 159 -18.21 -3.08 3.04
CA SER A 159 -17.42 -3.34 4.25
C SER A 159 -16.33 -4.36 3.97
N LEU A 160 -15.07 -4.01 4.20
CA LEU A 160 -13.92 -4.89 3.98
C LEU A 160 -13.99 -6.20 4.78
N PRO A 161 -14.37 -6.20 6.08
CA PRO A 161 -14.55 -7.45 6.83
C PRO A 161 -15.59 -8.37 6.21
N SER A 162 -16.72 -7.83 5.76
CA SER A 162 -17.78 -8.60 5.11
C SER A 162 -17.33 -9.18 3.77
N ILE A 163 -16.58 -8.41 2.98
CA ILE A 163 -15.98 -8.87 1.72
C ILE A 163 -15.04 -10.05 1.99
N VAL A 164 -14.14 -9.90 2.96
CA VAL A 164 -13.14 -10.92 3.29
C VAL A 164 -13.80 -12.20 3.82
N ASP A 165 -14.77 -12.06 4.72
CA ASP A 165 -15.52 -13.19 5.29
C ASP A 165 -16.26 -13.96 4.19
N THR A 166 -16.95 -13.25 3.30
CA THR A 166 -17.64 -13.87 2.16
C THR A 166 -16.68 -14.61 1.25
N LEU A 167 -15.53 -14.01 0.91
CA LEU A 167 -14.53 -14.64 0.05
C LEU A 167 -13.83 -15.82 0.72
N ALA A 168 -13.69 -15.82 2.05
CA ALA A 168 -13.07 -16.92 2.80
C ALA A 168 -13.95 -18.16 2.89
N HIS A 169 -15.29 -18.00 2.96
CA HIS A 169 -16.23 -19.09 3.15
C HIS A 169 -16.85 -19.62 1.85
N ARG A 170 -16.63 -18.94 0.72
CA ARG A 170 -17.09 -19.46 -0.56
C ARG A 170 -16.21 -20.62 -1.03
N GLU A 171 -16.82 -21.61 -1.67
CA GLU A 171 -16.10 -22.66 -2.35
C GLU A 171 -15.08 -22.06 -3.34
N LEU A 172 -13.96 -22.75 -3.59
CA LEU A 172 -12.91 -22.38 -4.55
C LEU A 172 -13.44 -22.35 -6.02
N ALA A 173 -14.55 -21.64 -6.24
CA ALA A 173 -15.00 -21.34 -7.57
C ALA A 173 -14.03 -20.31 -8.16
N ILE A 174 -13.37 -20.65 -9.24
CA ILE A 174 -12.53 -19.73 -10.00
C ILE A 174 -13.47 -18.69 -10.61
N TYR A 175 -13.61 -17.54 -9.95
CA TYR A 175 -14.33 -16.41 -10.52
C TYR A 175 -13.41 -15.72 -11.54
N PRO A 176 -13.71 -15.78 -12.85
CA PRO A 176 -12.90 -15.10 -13.86
C PRO A 176 -12.78 -13.61 -13.58
N SER A 177 -13.81 -13.01 -12.96
CA SER A 177 -13.82 -11.63 -12.53
C SER A 177 -12.71 -11.30 -11.52
N LEU A 178 -12.47 -12.19 -10.54
CA LEU A 178 -11.38 -12.00 -9.57
C LEU A 178 -9.99 -12.13 -10.19
N ALA A 179 -9.84 -12.94 -11.25
CA ALA A 179 -8.57 -13.04 -11.97
C ALA A 179 -8.22 -11.69 -12.67
N PHE A 180 -9.19 -11.10 -13.39
CA PHE A 180 -8.99 -9.76 -13.99
C PHE A 180 -8.78 -8.69 -12.93
N ALA A 181 -9.55 -8.73 -11.83
CA ALA A 181 -9.37 -7.82 -10.69
C ALA A 181 -7.98 -7.96 -10.05
N GLY A 182 -7.45 -9.19 -9.94
CA GLY A 182 -6.13 -9.47 -9.39
C GLY A 182 -4.99 -8.90 -10.23
N VAL A 183 -5.08 -9.02 -11.56
CA VAL A 183 -4.11 -8.40 -12.47
C VAL A 183 -4.19 -6.88 -12.36
N ALA A 184 -5.40 -6.30 -12.42
CA ALA A 184 -5.62 -4.86 -12.27
C ALA A 184 -5.07 -4.35 -10.93
N PHE A 185 -5.38 -5.03 -9.83
CA PHE A 185 -4.87 -4.70 -8.49
C PHE A 185 -3.34 -4.72 -8.43
N THR A 186 -2.71 -5.75 -9.01
CA THR A 186 -1.24 -5.85 -9.05
C THR A 186 -0.63 -4.66 -9.80
N MET A 187 -1.18 -4.29 -10.95
CA MET A 187 -0.72 -3.14 -11.73
C MET A 187 -0.86 -1.83 -10.95
N VAL A 188 -2.01 -1.62 -10.30
CA VAL A 188 -2.25 -0.45 -9.45
C VAL A 188 -1.32 -0.44 -8.24
N SER A 189 -1.15 -1.58 -7.56
CA SER A 189 -0.26 -1.71 -6.40
C SER A 189 1.19 -1.37 -6.73
N LEU A 190 1.70 -1.78 -7.90
CA LEU A 190 3.04 -1.43 -8.36
C LEU A 190 3.18 0.09 -8.58
N ALA A 191 2.19 0.72 -9.22
CA ALA A 191 2.21 2.16 -9.47
C ALA A 191 2.12 2.97 -8.17
N GLU A 192 1.20 2.60 -7.29
CA GLU A 192 0.94 3.27 -6.02
C GLU A 192 2.12 3.21 -5.03
N ASN A 193 2.88 2.13 -5.06
CA ASN A 193 4.04 1.95 -4.19
C ASN A 193 5.36 2.36 -4.85
N ALA A 194 5.31 3.15 -5.93
CA ALA A 194 6.49 3.63 -6.67
C ALA A 194 7.45 2.48 -7.05
N ARG A 195 6.88 1.37 -7.55
CA ARG A 195 7.62 0.15 -7.92
C ARG A 195 7.77 0.02 -9.43
N ILE A 196 8.77 -0.74 -9.86
CA ILE A 196 8.93 -1.10 -11.26
C ILE A 196 7.68 -1.87 -11.73
N PRO A 197 7.09 -1.54 -12.89
CA PRO A 197 7.66 -0.77 -14.01
C PRO A 197 7.42 0.74 -13.99
N VAL A 198 6.60 1.30 -13.11
CA VAL A 198 6.17 2.70 -13.15
C VAL A 198 7.25 3.64 -12.62
N ASP A 199 7.78 3.37 -11.43
CA ASP A 199 8.88 4.14 -10.85
C ASP A 199 10.02 3.20 -10.39
N ASN A 200 11.20 3.76 -10.18
CA ASN A 200 12.33 3.01 -9.64
C ASN A 200 13.08 3.88 -8.63
N PRO A 201 12.90 3.64 -7.34
CA PRO A 201 13.56 4.41 -6.29
C PRO A 201 15.09 4.31 -6.31
N ALA A 202 15.65 3.29 -6.99
CA ALA A 202 17.10 3.12 -7.09
C ALA A 202 17.74 3.96 -8.22
N THR A 203 16.95 4.63 -9.07
CA THR A 203 17.46 5.44 -10.20
C THR A 203 17.25 6.91 -9.88
N HIS A 204 18.30 7.61 -9.47
CA HIS A 204 18.28 9.05 -9.19
C HIS A 204 18.45 9.88 -10.48
N LEU A 205 17.70 9.54 -11.53
CA LEU A 205 17.67 10.31 -12.77
C LEU A 205 16.49 11.29 -12.74
N GLU A 206 16.79 12.56 -12.83
CA GLU A 206 15.84 13.71 -12.77
C GLU A 206 14.63 13.55 -13.68
N LEU A 207 14.82 12.98 -14.87
CA LEU A 207 13.76 12.79 -15.86
C LEU A 207 12.78 11.65 -15.54
N THR A 208 13.06 10.82 -14.53
CA THR A 208 12.31 9.58 -14.27
C THR A 208 11.81 9.44 -12.84
N MET A 209 12.21 10.34 -11.93
CA MET A 209 11.78 10.32 -10.53
C MET A 209 10.35 10.82 -10.39
N ILE A 210 9.56 10.13 -9.57
CA ILE A 210 8.22 10.56 -9.16
C ILE A 210 8.22 10.75 -7.64
N HIS A 211 8.19 9.68 -6.89
CA HIS A 211 8.04 9.70 -5.43
C HIS A 211 9.27 10.32 -4.73
N GLU A 212 10.47 9.89 -5.09
CA GLU A 212 11.72 10.41 -4.52
C GLU A 212 11.86 11.92 -4.72
N ALA A 213 11.41 12.46 -5.87
CA ALA A 213 11.47 13.89 -6.15
C ALA A 213 10.62 14.72 -5.17
N MET A 214 9.54 14.17 -4.63
CA MET A 214 8.66 14.87 -3.69
C MET A 214 9.19 14.89 -2.26
N VAL A 215 10.05 13.94 -1.90
CA VAL A 215 10.58 13.81 -0.53
C VAL A 215 11.99 14.36 -0.35
N LEU A 216 12.64 14.85 -1.41
CA LEU A 216 14.02 15.34 -1.41
C LEU A 216 14.31 16.41 -0.36
N GLU A 217 13.35 17.29 -0.10
CA GLU A 217 13.51 18.42 0.82
C GLU A 217 13.23 18.05 2.28
N TYR A 218 12.75 16.84 2.54
CA TYR A 218 12.55 16.36 3.90
C TYR A 218 13.85 15.87 4.53
N SER A 219 14.03 16.13 5.83
CA SER A 219 15.19 15.71 6.60
C SER A 219 14.79 15.13 7.95
N ALA A 220 15.70 14.39 8.56
CA ALA A 220 15.61 13.88 9.92
C ALA A 220 14.24 13.21 10.23
N ARG A 221 13.58 13.63 11.32
CA ARG A 221 12.31 13.03 11.78
C ARG A 221 11.18 13.10 10.74
N HIS A 222 11.12 14.16 9.94
CA HIS A 222 10.10 14.31 8.90
C HIS A 222 10.32 13.26 7.80
N LEU A 223 11.56 13.09 7.35
CA LEU A 223 11.91 12.03 6.39
C LEU A 223 11.69 10.63 6.99
N ALA A 224 12.01 10.42 8.29
CA ALA A 224 11.75 9.13 8.95
C ALA A 224 10.27 8.75 8.91
N LEU A 225 9.37 9.71 9.16
CA LEU A 225 7.93 9.47 9.09
C LEU A 225 7.46 9.19 7.67
N MET A 226 8.00 9.89 6.66
CA MET A 226 7.68 9.64 5.24
C MET A 226 8.13 8.25 4.79
N GLU A 227 9.36 7.86 5.12
CA GLU A 227 9.91 6.52 4.85
C GLU A 227 9.09 5.41 5.53
N TRP A 228 8.71 5.63 6.78
CA TRP A 228 7.87 4.67 7.50
C TRP A 228 6.46 4.59 6.93
N ALA A 229 5.87 5.73 6.57
CA ALA A 229 4.58 5.79 5.88
C ALA A 229 4.61 5.07 4.52
N ALA A 230 5.68 5.21 3.75
CA ALA A 230 5.86 4.48 2.49
C ALA A 230 5.94 2.96 2.71
N ALA A 231 6.66 2.52 3.76
CA ALA A 231 6.69 1.11 4.14
C ALA A 231 5.30 0.60 4.56
N LEU A 232 4.55 1.38 5.35
CA LEU A 232 3.17 1.06 5.74
C LEU A 232 2.23 1.02 4.52
N LYS A 233 2.40 1.90 3.55
CA LYS A 233 1.62 1.89 2.30
C LYS A 233 1.81 0.56 1.57
N LEU A 234 3.06 0.11 1.40
CA LEU A 234 3.35 -1.19 0.79
C LEU A 234 2.74 -2.35 1.58
N PHE A 235 2.84 -2.33 2.92
CA PHE A 235 2.22 -3.32 3.78
C PHE A 235 0.70 -3.34 3.62
N ASN A 236 0.04 -2.18 3.64
CA ASN A 236 -1.41 -2.06 3.47
C ASN A 236 -1.87 -2.62 2.12
N TYR A 237 -1.21 -2.26 1.02
CA TYR A 237 -1.52 -2.82 -0.31
C TYR A 237 -1.31 -4.34 -0.35
N SER A 238 -0.24 -4.84 0.27
CA SER A 238 -0.01 -6.28 0.37
C SER A 238 -1.11 -6.97 1.16
N CYS A 239 -1.53 -6.42 2.30
CA CYS A 239 -2.62 -6.97 3.11
C CYS A 239 -3.98 -6.91 2.38
N ILE A 240 -4.28 -5.84 1.65
CA ILE A 240 -5.50 -5.74 0.81
C ILE A 240 -5.48 -6.84 -0.25
N GLY A 241 -4.36 -7.02 -0.97
CA GLY A 241 -4.23 -8.09 -1.95
C GLY A 241 -4.40 -9.48 -1.35
N LEU A 242 -3.79 -9.73 -0.19
CA LEU A 242 -3.94 -11.00 0.52
C LEU A 242 -5.38 -11.21 1.02
N ALA A 243 -6.04 -10.16 1.53
CA ALA A 243 -7.41 -10.23 2.01
C ALA A 243 -8.42 -10.51 0.88
N LEU A 244 -8.19 -9.98 -0.33
CA LEU A 244 -9.09 -10.15 -1.48
C LEU A 244 -8.84 -11.46 -2.24
N PHE A 245 -7.57 -11.84 -2.46
CA PHE A 245 -7.21 -12.95 -3.34
C PHE A 245 -6.76 -14.21 -2.60
N CYS A 246 -6.38 -14.09 -1.32
CA CYS A 246 -5.99 -15.20 -0.45
C CYS A 246 -6.54 -15.01 0.97
N PRO A 247 -7.88 -14.98 1.18
CA PRO A 247 -8.50 -14.61 2.46
C PRO A 247 -8.33 -15.66 3.57
N TYR A 248 -7.75 -16.81 3.28
CA TYR A 248 -7.59 -17.91 4.24
C TYR A 248 -6.67 -17.54 5.40
N GLY A 249 -7.00 -18.01 6.62
CA GLY A 249 -6.18 -17.83 7.82
C GLY A 249 -6.28 -16.45 8.47
N ILE A 250 -7.28 -15.65 8.10
CA ILE A 250 -7.71 -14.44 8.83
C ILE A 250 -8.68 -14.92 9.91
N ALA A 251 -8.48 -14.47 11.16
CA ALA A 251 -9.34 -14.86 12.27
C ALA A 251 -10.72 -14.21 12.14
N ALA A 252 -11.79 -14.99 12.35
CA ALA A 252 -13.15 -14.47 12.38
C ALA A 252 -13.41 -13.66 13.66
N GLU A 253 -12.77 -14.04 14.79
CA GLU A 253 -12.92 -13.38 16.08
C GLU A 253 -11.71 -12.51 16.43
N GLY A 254 -11.95 -11.31 16.99
CA GLY A 254 -10.93 -10.36 17.43
C GLY A 254 -10.25 -10.70 18.77
N GLY A 255 -10.19 -11.97 19.15
CA GLY A 255 -9.54 -12.43 20.40
C GLY A 255 -8.00 -12.42 20.30
N LEU A 256 -7.31 -12.13 21.41
CA LEU A 256 -5.85 -12.07 21.46
C LEU A 256 -5.18 -13.37 21.00
N LEU A 257 -5.71 -14.53 21.40
CA LEU A 257 -5.22 -15.85 20.99
C LEU A 257 -5.44 -16.10 19.50
N ALA A 258 -6.57 -15.66 18.96
CA ALA A 258 -6.88 -15.78 17.55
C ALA A 258 -5.92 -14.92 16.68
N LEU A 259 -5.60 -13.70 17.13
CA LEU A 259 -4.61 -12.84 16.46
C LEU A 259 -3.20 -13.47 16.49
N LEU A 260 -2.78 -14.04 17.63
CA LEU A 260 -1.50 -14.71 17.73
C LEU A 260 -1.39 -15.94 16.81
N GLY A 261 -2.51 -16.65 16.59
CA GLY A 261 -2.59 -17.75 15.63
C GLY A 261 -2.59 -17.28 14.17
N ALA A 262 -3.20 -16.15 13.86
CA ALA A 262 -3.26 -15.57 12.52
C ALA A 262 -1.92 -14.89 12.11
N ALA A 263 -1.14 -14.38 13.06
CA ALA A 263 0.10 -13.66 12.78
C ALA A 263 1.15 -14.48 11.99
N PRO A 264 1.47 -15.76 12.33
CA PRO A 264 2.39 -16.56 11.52
C PRO A 264 1.88 -16.81 10.11
N VAL A 265 0.58 -16.99 9.93
CA VAL A 265 -0.02 -17.16 8.60
C VAL A 265 0.13 -15.88 7.77
N LEU A 266 -0.11 -14.71 8.36
CA LEU A 266 0.12 -13.42 7.72
C LEU A 266 1.60 -13.27 7.31
N ILE A 267 2.54 -13.58 8.22
CA ILE A 267 3.97 -13.50 7.93
C ILE A 267 4.34 -14.44 6.76
N ALA A 268 3.85 -15.68 6.76
CA ALA A 268 4.10 -16.62 5.67
C ALA A 268 3.56 -16.10 4.33
N LYS A 269 2.35 -15.53 4.31
CA LYS A 269 1.77 -14.93 3.11
C LYS A 269 2.55 -13.69 2.63
N LEU A 270 2.97 -12.82 3.55
CA LEU A 270 3.77 -11.63 3.22
C LEU A 270 5.16 -12.03 2.70
N THR A 271 5.77 -13.10 3.20
CA THR A 271 7.05 -13.59 2.66
C THR A 271 6.91 -14.10 1.24
N VAL A 272 5.88 -14.88 0.95
CA VAL A 272 5.59 -15.35 -0.42
C VAL A 272 5.21 -14.18 -1.32
N GLY A 273 4.30 -13.31 -0.89
CA GLY A 273 3.89 -12.12 -1.64
C GLY A 273 5.05 -11.17 -1.93
N GLY A 274 5.93 -10.94 -0.95
CA GLY A 274 7.14 -10.13 -1.12
C GLY A 274 8.14 -10.75 -2.11
N PHE A 275 8.29 -12.06 -2.11
CA PHE A 275 9.12 -12.77 -3.10
C PHE A 275 8.52 -12.65 -4.51
N LEU A 276 7.19 -12.82 -4.66
CA LEU A 276 6.50 -12.63 -5.94
C LEU A 276 6.64 -11.19 -6.44
N LEU A 277 6.49 -10.20 -5.55
CA LEU A 277 6.70 -8.80 -5.90
C LEU A 277 8.12 -8.55 -6.39
N ALA A 278 9.14 -9.05 -5.68
CA ALA A 278 10.53 -8.94 -6.10
C ALA A 278 10.80 -9.61 -7.45
N THR A 279 10.13 -10.73 -7.74
CA THR A 279 10.21 -11.43 -9.02
C THR A 279 9.61 -10.58 -10.14
N ILE A 280 8.41 -10.00 -9.93
CA ILE A 280 7.77 -9.10 -10.90
C ILE A 280 8.67 -7.89 -11.18
N GLU A 281 9.22 -7.25 -10.13
CA GLU A 281 10.14 -6.11 -10.28
C GLU A 281 11.42 -6.48 -11.05
N THR A 282 11.92 -7.70 -10.88
CA THR A 282 13.16 -8.16 -11.55
C THR A 282 12.92 -8.52 -13.01
N LEU A 283 11.77 -9.09 -13.32
CA LEU A 283 11.38 -9.45 -14.69
C LEU A 283 10.90 -8.24 -15.51
N SER A 284 10.39 -7.21 -14.84
CA SER A 284 9.83 -6.03 -15.49
C SER A 284 10.92 -5.02 -15.81
N ALA A 285 10.89 -4.46 -17.02
CA ALA A 285 11.73 -3.32 -17.38
C ALA A 285 11.05 -2.00 -16.97
N LYS A 286 11.84 -1.01 -16.51
CA LYS A 286 11.32 0.32 -16.22
C LYS A 286 10.73 0.95 -17.48
N MET A 287 9.48 1.41 -17.37
CA MET A 287 8.81 2.13 -18.45
C MET A 287 9.23 3.59 -18.51
N ARG A 288 9.09 4.19 -19.69
CA ARG A 288 9.13 5.64 -19.82
C ARG A 288 7.90 6.23 -19.17
N ILE A 289 8.05 7.35 -18.47
CA ILE A 289 6.97 7.99 -17.71
C ILE A 289 5.72 8.30 -18.55
N PHE A 290 5.90 8.59 -19.83
CA PHE A 290 4.79 8.83 -20.78
C PHE A 290 3.91 7.60 -21.05
N ARG A 291 4.39 6.39 -20.72
CA ARG A 291 3.61 5.14 -20.82
C ARG A 291 2.90 4.77 -19.51
N ALA A 292 3.16 5.49 -18.41
CA ALA A 292 2.44 5.24 -17.16
C ALA A 292 0.92 5.40 -17.30
N PRO A 293 0.38 6.39 -18.03
CA PRO A 293 -1.06 6.47 -18.29
C PRO A 293 -1.62 5.29 -19.10
N GLU A 294 -0.87 4.77 -20.07
CA GLU A 294 -1.30 3.57 -20.83
C GLU A 294 -1.36 2.34 -19.91
N PHE A 295 -0.35 2.16 -19.08
CA PHE A 295 -0.30 1.07 -18.10
C PHE A 295 -1.46 1.14 -17.10
N LEU A 296 -1.71 2.30 -16.50
CA LEU A 296 -2.81 2.49 -15.57
C LEU A 296 -4.19 2.49 -16.24
N GLY A 297 -4.27 2.99 -17.48
CA GLY A 297 -5.47 2.88 -18.31
C GLY A 297 -5.84 1.42 -18.59
N THR A 298 -4.84 0.56 -18.89
CA THR A 298 -5.09 -0.89 -19.04
C THR A 298 -5.51 -1.53 -17.72
N ALA A 299 -4.93 -1.13 -16.57
CA ALA A 299 -5.36 -1.59 -15.26
C ALA A 299 -6.81 -1.20 -14.96
N PHE A 300 -7.20 0.04 -15.28
CA PHE A 300 -8.57 0.51 -15.13
C PHE A 300 -9.55 -0.28 -16.02
N LEU A 301 -9.22 -0.48 -17.29
CA LEU A 301 -10.04 -1.27 -18.21
C LEU A 301 -10.20 -2.73 -17.76
N LEU A 302 -9.13 -3.35 -17.24
CA LEU A 302 -9.21 -4.70 -16.67
C LEU A 302 -10.09 -4.74 -15.41
N ALA A 303 -10.04 -3.71 -14.56
CA ALA A 303 -10.89 -3.61 -13.39
C ALA A 303 -12.37 -3.43 -13.77
N VAL A 304 -12.68 -2.62 -14.78
CA VAL A 304 -14.03 -2.47 -15.34
C VAL A 304 -14.49 -3.79 -15.96
N LEU A 305 -13.62 -4.46 -16.73
CA LEU A 305 -13.94 -5.78 -17.29
C LEU A 305 -14.25 -6.81 -16.21
N ALA A 306 -13.47 -6.82 -15.11
CA ALA A 306 -13.73 -7.68 -13.96
C ALA A 306 -15.14 -7.47 -13.39
N MET A 307 -15.55 -6.22 -13.23
CA MET A 307 -16.88 -5.85 -12.75
C MET A 307 -17.98 -6.31 -13.71
N LEU A 308 -17.81 -6.06 -15.03
CA LEU A 308 -18.77 -6.49 -16.05
C LEU A 308 -18.91 -8.01 -16.14
N VAL A 309 -17.78 -8.74 -16.10
CA VAL A 309 -17.78 -10.22 -16.11
C VAL A 309 -18.48 -10.75 -14.86
N ASN A 310 -18.28 -10.15 -13.71
CA ASN A 310 -19.00 -10.54 -12.49
C ASN A 310 -20.52 -10.34 -12.63
N GLN A 311 -20.94 -9.23 -13.25
CA GLN A 311 -22.35 -8.90 -13.43
C GLN A 311 -23.01 -9.83 -14.45
N MET A 312 -22.29 -10.26 -15.50
CA MET A 312 -22.82 -11.17 -16.53
C MET A 312 -22.85 -12.63 -16.08
N LEU A 313 -21.90 -13.08 -15.25
CA LEU A 313 -21.81 -14.47 -14.79
C LEU A 313 -22.43 -14.68 -13.40
N GLY A 314 -22.67 -13.63 -12.65
CA GLY A 314 -23.27 -13.67 -11.32
C GLY A 314 -24.80 -13.51 -11.32
N SER A 315 -25.40 -13.30 -12.51
CA SER A 315 -26.84 -13.37 -12.78
C SER A 315 -27.19 -14.81 -13.25
#